data_55031f9e7c20cab29b62ad332bbad4ac
#
_entry.id   55031f9e7c20cab29b62ad332bbad4ac
#
_cell.length_a   1.000
_cell.length_b   1.000
_cell.length_c   1.000
_cell.angle_alpha   90.00
_cell.angle_beta   90.00
_cell.angle_gamma   90.00
#
_symmetry.space_group_name_H-M   'P 1'
#
loop_
_entity.id
_entity.type
_entity.pdbx_description
1 polymer ?
#
loop_
_entity_poly.entity_id
_entity_poly.type
_entity_poly.pdbx_seq_one_letter_code
_entity_poly.pdbx_strand_id
1 'polypeptide(L)'
;MKRIGVAPVKPPNPKYVPKPYEQMLYPGQRIQIDVKFVPSACLTGEAKGKRFYQYTAIDEFSRWRYVEAFEEHSTYSSMIFLLHLVQAFPMPIECVQTDNGTEFTKRFTKASLDEDLTLFERKLKELGIKHKKIRPFTPRHNGKVERSHRKDNERFYATHCFFSFEDCRIQLKRYNYRDYN
;
A
#
# COMPACT_ATOMS: atom_id res chain seq x y z
N MET A 1 44.89 19.09 39.46
CA MET A 1 44.80 18.75 38.03
C MET A 1 43.53 17.97 37.76
N LYS A 2 42.50 18.56 37.07
CA LYS A 2 41.29 17.84 36.66
C LYS A 2 41.60 17.04 35.40
N ARG A 3 41.46 15.70 35.47
CA ARG A 3 41.57 14.84 34.28
C ARG A 3 40.40 15.13 33.36
N ILE A 4 40.70 15.62 32.14
CA ILE A 4 39.71 15.78 31.07
C ILE A 4 39.40 14.36 30.59
N GLY A 5 38.22 13.84 30.97
CA GLY A 5 37.73 12.55 30.47
C GLY A 5 37.37 12.68 28.99
N VAL A 6 38.18 12.13 28.10
CA VAL A 6 37.84 11.99 26.68
C VAL A 6 36.77 10.91 26.57
N ALA A 7 35.59 11.31 26.07
CA ALA A 7 34.53 10.34 25.84
C ALA A 7 34.95 9.27 24.79
N PRO A 8 34.68 8.00 24.99
CA PRO A 8 35.07 6.97 24.03
C PRO A 8 34.41 7.22 22.67
N VAL A 9 35.23 7.21 21.64
CA VAL A 9 34.77 7.34 20.25
C VAL A 9 33.92 6.12 19.92
N LYS A 10 32.63 6.32 19.58
CA LYS A 10 31.77 5.22 19.15
C LYS A 10 32.35 4.60 17.87
N PRO A 11 32.45 3.27 17.77
CA PRO A 11 32.88 2.61 16.56
C PRO A 11 31.95 3.00 15.40
N PRO A 12 32.48 3.15 14.18
CA PRO A 12 31.64 3.46 13.02
C PRO A 12 30.60 2.36 12.82
N ASN A 13 29.36 2.78 12.54
CA ASN A 13 28.29 1.81 12.25
C ASN A 13 28.73 0.90 11.10
N PRO A 14 28.51 -0.41 11.18
CA PRO A 14 28.84 -1.34 10.10
C PRO A 14 28.16 -0.87 8.81
N LYS A 15 28.93 -0.85 7.71
CA LYS A 15 28.42 -0.43 6.40
C LYS A 15 27.21 -1.32 6.04
N TYR A 16 26.07 -0.69 5.77
CA TYR A 16 24.87 -1.39 5.32
C TYR A 16 25.15 -2.12 4.00
N VAL A 17 25.07 -3.45 4.03
CA VAL A 17 25.12 -4.27 2.81
C VAL A 17 23.68 -4.54 2.39
N PRO A 18 23.24 -4.03 1.22
CA PRO A 18 21.89 -4.29 0.73
C PRO A 18 21.72 -5.78 0.48
N LYS A 19 20.69 -6.38 1.09
CA LYS A 19 20.29 -7.76 0.73
C LYS A 19 19.78 -7.76 -0.72
N PRO A 20 20.09 -8.80 -1.51
CA PRO A 20 19.53 -8.97 -2.84
C PRO A 20 18.00 -8.91 -2.78
N TYR A 21 17.38 -8.30 -3.80
CA TYR A 21 15.93 -8.29 -3.90
C TYR A 21 15.42 -9.70 -4.23
N GLU A 22 14.51 -10.19 -3.39
CA GLU A 22 13.88 -11.48 -3.59
C GLU A 22 12.92 -11.42 -4.78
N GLN A 23 13.24 -12.11 -5.88
CA GLN A 23 12.35 -12.16 -7.04
C GLN A 23 11.23 -13.19 -6.80
N MET A 24 10.02 -12.83 -7.22
CA MET A 24 8.89 -13.76 -7.20
C MET A 24 8.95 -14.68 -8.42
N LEU A 25 8.53 -15.93 -8.25
CA LEU A 25 8.66 -16.98 -9.24
C LEU A 25 7.36 -17.27 -10.01
N TYR A 26 6.20 -16.89 -9.42
CA TYR A 26 4.87 -17.13 -9.99
C TYR A 26 3.86 -16.08 -9.51
N PRO A 27 2.72 -15.93 -10.21
CA PRO A 27 1.66 -15.02 -9.81
C PRO A 27 1.03 -15.42 -8.47
N GLY A 28 0.70 -14.42 -7.64
CA GLY A 28 0.08 -14.63 -6.32
C GLY A 28 1.05 -14.92 -5.19
N GLN A 29 2.32 -15.21 -5.48
CA GLN A 29 3.33 -15.45 -4.45
C GLN A 29 3.50 -14.25 -3.53
N ARG A 30 3.44 -13.02 -4.07
CA ARG A 30 3.41 -11.78 -3.28
C ARG A 30 2.72 -10.63 -4.02
N ILE A 31 1.71 -10.06 -3.38
CA ILE A 31 1.01 -8.86 -3.86
C ILE A 31 1.38 -7.69 -2.96
N GLN A 32 1.82 -6.58 -3.55
CA GLN A 32 2.04 -5.31 -2.85
C GLN A 32 0.72 -4.53 -2.81
N ILE A 33 0.33 -4.05 -1.63
CA ILE A 33 -0.82 -3.16 -1.46
C ILE A 33 -0.35 -1.83 -0.87
N ASP A 34 -0.88 -0.74 -1.38
CA ASP A 34 -0.64 0.61 -0.90
C ASP A 34 -1.86 1.51 -1.13
N VAL A 35 -1.96 2.58 -0.34
CA VAL A 35 -3.05 3.55 -0.43
C VAL A 35 -2.48 4.93 -0.68
N LYS A 36 -3.10 5.66 -1.59
CA LYS A 36 -2.78 7.06 -1.86
C LYS A 36 -4.02 7.93 -1.86
N PHE A 37 -3.84 9.21 -1.62
CA PHE A 37 -4.90 10.20 -1.83
C PHE A 37 -5.16 10.41 -3.32
N VAL A 38 -6.43 10.51 -3.69
CA VAL A 38 -6.81 11.11 -4.99
C VAL A 38 -6.45 12.59 -4.94
N PRO A 39 -5.72 13.13 -5.94
CA PRO A 39 -5.32 14.53 -5.89
C PRO A 39 -6.51 15.48 -5.80
N SER A 40 -6.50 16.39 -4.84
CA SER A 40 -7.61 17.34 -4.61
C SER A 40 -7.88 18.24 -5.82
N ALA A 41 -6.87 18.53 -6.63
CA ALA A 41 -7.02 19.30 -7.86
C ALA A 41 -7.93 18.60 -8.91
N CYS A 42 -8.10 17.29 -8.82
CA CYS A 42 -8.98 16.52 -9.69
C CYS A 42 -10.46 16.52 -9.20
N LEU A 43 -10.74 17.02 -8.00
CA LEU A 43 -12.06 16.93 -7.38
C LEU A 43 -12.86 18.22 -7.67
N THR A 44 -13.98 18.07 -8.39
CA THR A 44 -14.86 19.16 -8.81
C THR A 44 -16.29 18.89 -8.38
N GLY A 45 -17.20 19.84 -8.58
CA GLY A 45 -18.62 19.66 -8.28
C GLY A 45 -18.88 19.18 -6.86
N GLU A 46 -19.61 18.09 -6.71
CA GLU A 46 -19.96 17.48 -5.42
C GLU A 46 -18.76 16.85 -4.69
N ALA A 47 -17.68 16.53 -5.41
CA ALA A 47 -16.46 15.99 -4.84
C ALA A 47 -15.54 17.07 -4.29
N LYS A 48 -15.76 18.33 -4.64
CA LYS A 48 -14.90 19.44 -4.22
C LYS A 48 -14.82 19.56 -2.69
N GLY A 49 -13.60 19.58 -2.15
CA GLY A 49 -13.35 19.64 -0.70
C GLY A 49 -13.44 18.30 0.02
N LYS A 50 -13.88 17.23 -0.63
CA LYS A 50 -13.86 15.88 -0.09
C LYS A 50 -12.46 15.26 -0.20
N ARG A 51 -12.28 14.09 0.42
CA ARG A 51 -11.06 13.29 0.30
C ARG A 51 -11.44 11.90 -0.15
N PHE A 52 -10.80 11.42 -1.23
CA PHE A 52 -10.94 10.06 -1.71
C PHE A 52 -9.59 9.38 -1.68
N TYR A 53 -9.62 8.06 -1.58
CA TYR A 53 -8.45 7.21 -1.40
C TYR A 53 -8.42 6.17 -2.50
N GLN A 54 -7.29 6.05 -3.17
CA GLN A 54 -7.03 4.99 -4.12
C GLN A 54 -6.27 3.88 -3.43
N TYR A 55 -6.89 2.72 -3.31
CA TYR A 55 -6.26 1.47 -2.92
C TYR A 55 -5.72 0.78 -4.16
N THR A 56 -4.51 0.30 -4.12
CA THR A 56 -3.83 -0.33 -5.25
C THR A 56 -3.15 -1.60 -4.81
N ALA A 57 -3.41 -2.69 -5.50
CA ALA A 57 -2.71 -3.96 -5.36
C ALA A 57 -1.96 -4.29 -6.65
N ILE A 58 -0.70 -4.75 -6.54
CA ILE A 58 0.11 -5.18 -7.68
C ILE A 58 0.77 -6.52 -7.37
N ASP A 59 0.52 -7.51 -8.19
CA ASP A 59 1.26 -8.77 -8.16
C ASP A 59 2.72 -8.53 -8.59
N GLU A 60 3.64 -8.99 -7.75
CA GLU A 60 5.07 -8.72 -7.99
C GLU A 60 5.64 -9.48 -9.17
N PHE A 61 5.07 -10.61 -9.54
CA PHE A 61 5.50 -11.42 -10.68
C PHE A 61 4.88 -10.93 -11.98
N SER A 62 3.56 -11.04 -12.13
CA SER A 62 2.83 -10.77 -13.37
C SER A 62 2.67 -9.28 -13.68
N ARG A 63 2.77 -8.42 -12.65
CA ARG A 63 2.42 -6.98 -12.71
C ARG A 63 0.92 -6.72 -12.83
N TRP A 64 0.09 -7.76 -12.80
CA TRP A 64 -1.35 -7.57 -12.74
C TRP A 64 -1.73 -6.63 -11.59
N ARG A 65 -2.65 -5.75 -11.88
CA ARG A 65 -3.02 -4.68 -10.96
C ARG A 65 -4.52 -4.68 -10.68
N TYR A 66 -4.87 -4.46 -9.42
CA TYR A 66 -6.22 -4.16 -8.98
C TYR A 66 -6.25 -2.80 -8.29
N VAL A 67 -7.27 -1.99 -8.62
CA VAL A 67 -7.42 -0.63 -8.09
C VAL A 67 -8.87 -0.38 -7.75
N GLU A 68 -9.11 0.26 -6.61
CA GLU A 68 -10.43 0.68 -6.18
C GLU A 68 -10.36 1.99 -5.41
N ALA A 69 -11.40 2.85 -5.55
CA ALA A 69 -11.54 4.08 -4.79
C ALA A 69 -12.43 3.88 -3.57
N PHE A 70 -12.09 4.56 -2.47
CA PHE A 70 -12.86 4.60 -1.22
C PHE A 70 -12.98 6.02 -0.70
N GLU A 71 -14.06 6.31 0.02
CA GLU A 71 -14.24 7.59 0.72
C GLU A 71 -13.53 7.62 2.07
N GLU A 72 -13.14 6.47 2.60
CA GLU A 72 -12.49 6.33 3.90
C GLU A 72 -11.13 5.65 3.81
N HIS A 73 -10.21 6.13 4.64
CA HIS A 73 -8.90 5.53 4.89
C HIS A 73 -8.95 4.78 6.22
N SER A 74 -9.51 3.57 6.18
CA SER A 74 -9.79 2.80 7.39
C SER A 74 -9.41 1.33 7.22
N THR A 75 -9.25 0.63 8.35
CA THR A 75 -9.02 -0.83 8.34
C THR A 75 -10.21 -1.60 7.77
N TYR A 76 -11.43 -1.02 7.86
CA TYR A 76 -12.62 -1.58 7.23
C TYR A 76 -12.51 -1.50 5.69
N SER A 77 -12.18 -0.34 5.15
CA SER A 77 -11.97 -0.16 3.70
C SER A 77 -10.86 -1.08 3.18
N SER A 78 -9.76 -1.23 3.95
CA SER A 78 -8.67 -2.16 3.61
C SER A 78 -9.14 -3.62 3.57
N MET A 79 -9.99 -4.02 4.51
CA MET A 79 -10.58 -5.36 4.54
C MET A 79 -11.51 -5.60 3.34
N ILE A 80 -12.38 -4.64 3.01
CA ILE A 80 -13.26 -4.74 1.83
C ILE A 80 -12.46 -4.82 0.55
N PHE A 81 -11.44 -3.95 0.41
CA PHE A 81 -10.51 -4.00 -0.72
C PHE A 81 -9.84 -5.38 -0.87
N LEU A 82 -9.38 -5.97 0.24
CA LEU A 82 -8.77 -7.32 0.24
C LEU A 82 -9.77 -8.38 -0.25
N LEU A 83 -11.02 -8.34 0.18
CA LEU A 83 -12.05 -9.30 -0.27
C LEU A 83 -12.30 -9.18 -1.78
N HIS A 84 -12.43 -7.96 -2.28
CA HIS A 84 -12.60 -7.71 -3.71
C HIS A 84 -11.35 -8.13 -4.51
N LEU A 85 -10.16 -7.86 -3.99
CA LEU A 85 -8.89 -8.30 -4.59
C LEU A 85 -8.83 -9.83 -4.73
N VAL A 86 -9.13 -10.57 -3.67
CA VAL A 86 -9.11 -12.04 -3.68
C VAL A 86 -10.12 -12.61 -4.67
N GLN A 87 -11.28 -11.97 -4.80
CA GLN A 87 -12.31 -12.37 -5.78
C GLN A 87 -11.88 -12.06 -7.23
N ALA A 88 -11.18 -10.95 -7.45
CA ALA A 88 -10.80 -10.49 -8.79
C ALA A 88 -9.51 -11.14 -9.30
N PHE A 89 -8.59 -11.51 -8.41
CA PHE A 89 -7.32 -12.11 -8.81
C PHE A 89 -7.49 -13.58 -9.18
N PRO A 90 -7.02 -14.01 -10.37
CA PRO A 90 -7.34 -15.34 -10.91
C PRO A 90 -6.58 -16.51 -10.26
N MET A 91 -5.65 -16.24 -9.35
CA MET A 91 -4.77 -17.21 -8.73
C MET A 91 -4.86 -17.13 -7.20
N PRO A 92 -4.49 -18.18 -6.45
CA PRO A 92 -4.35 -18.09 -5.00
C PRO A 92 -3.32 -17.03 -4.60
N ILE A 93 -3.62 -16.26 -3.55
CA ILE A 93 -2.71 -15.26 -2.98
C ILE A 93 -2.04 -15.85 -1.75
N GLU A 94 -0.72 -15.98 -1.76
CA GLU A 94 0.04 -16.52 -0.62
C GLU A 94 0.47 -15.44 0.37
N CYS A 95 0.86 -14.28 -0.14
CA CYS A 95 1.41 -13.20 0.67
C CYS A 95 0.93 -11.83 0.20
N VAL A 96 0.47 -11.04 1.14
CA VAL A 96 0.18 -9.61 0.94
C VAL A 96 1.25 -8.80 1.67
N GLN A 97 1.88 -7.88 0.97
CA GLN A 97 2.87 -6.95 1.51
C GLN A 97 2.30 -5.53 1.55
N THR A 98 2.36 -4.91 2.74
CA THR A 98 1.93 -3.52 2.95
C THR A 98 3.03 -2.72 3.64
N ASP A 99 2.88 -1.41 3.67
CA ASP A 99 3.58 -0.58 4.63
C ASP A 99 3.02 -0.78 6.05
N ASN A 100 3.40 0.12 6.99
CA ASN A 100 2.93 0.05 8.37
C ASN A 100 1.82 1.09 8.64
N GLY A 101 1.03 1.45 7.64
CA GLY A 101 -0.12 2.33 7.79
C GLY A 101 -1.14 1.79 8.80
N THR A 102 -1.83 2.69 9.49
CA THR A 102 -2.81 2.34 10.53
C THR A 102 -4.04 1.61 9.98
N GLU A 103 -4.30 1.76 8.70
CA GLU A 103 -5.34 1.04 7.95
C GLU A 103 -5.00 -0.45 7.77
N PHE A 104 -3.72 -0.81 7.82
CA PHE A 104 -3.25 -2.18 7.68
C PHE A 104 -2.82 -2.81 8.99
N THR A 105 -2.23 -2.05 9.93
CA THR A 105 -1.66 -2.62 11.17
C THR A 105 -1.63 -1.62 12.32
N LYS A 106 -1.76 -2.12 13.54
CA LYS A 106 -1.60 -1.33 14.78
C LYS A 106 -0.16 -1.32 15.33
N ARG A 107 0.82 -1.82 14.57
CA ARG A 107 2.20 -2.05 15.04
C ARG A 107 2.85 -0.86 15.74
N PHE A 108 2.49 0.37 15.37
CA PHE A 108 3.05 1.60 15.93
C PHE A 108 2.05 2.39 16.79
N THR A 109 0.87 1.85 17.07
CA THR A 109 -0.06 2.47 18.00
C THR A 109 0.26 2.03 19.42
N LYS A 110 0.15 2.95 20.40
CA LYS A 110 0.42 2.68 21.83
C LYS A 110 -0.46 1.57 22.46
N ALA A 111 -1.49 1.13 21.76
CA ALA A 111 -2.45 0.12 22.20
C ALA A 111 -2.14 -1.30 21.69
N SER A 112 -0.95 -1.59 21.18
CA SER A 112 -0.61 -2.92 20.68
C SER A 112 -0.25 -3.89 21.83
N LEU A 113 -1.28 -4.41 22.47
CA LEU A 113 -1.22 -5.74 23.06
C LEU A 113 -1.44 -6.74 21.91
N ASP A 114 -0.73 -7.86 21.90
CA ASP A 114 -0.70 -8.87 20.82
C ASP A 114 -2.08 -9.44 20.39
N GLU A 115 -3.13 -9.17 21.14
CA GLU A 115 -4.50 -9.66 20.87
C GLU A 115 -5.32 -8.76 19.94
N ASP A 116 -4.86 -7.56 19.59
CA ASP A 116 -5.69 -6.54 18.92
C ASP A 116 -5.32 -6.35 17.45
N LEU A 117 -5.50 -7.40 16.64
CA LEU A 117 -5.36 -7.34 15.21
C LEU A 117 -6.38 -6.39 14.58
N THR A 118 -5.98 -5.65 13.53
CA THR A 118 -6.90 -4.87 12.71
C THR A 118 -7.89 -5.80 11.97
N LEU A 119 -9.01 -5.24 11.47
CA LEU A 119 -9.94 -5.99 10.64
C LEU A 119 -9.24 -6.59 9.41
N PHE A 120 -8.32 -5.85 8.82
CA PHE A 120 -7.50 -6.30 7.71
C PHE A 120 -6.61 -7.50 8.08
N GLU A 121 -5.88 -7.42 9.19
CA GLU A 121 -5.00 -8.51 9.66
C GLU A 121 -5.81 -9.77 10.03
N ARG A 122 -6.97 -9.60 10.68
CA ARG A 122 -7.89 -10.71 10.98
C ARG A 122 -8.37 -11.40 9.70
N LYS A 123 -8.76 -10.62 8.69
CA LYS A 123 -9.23 -11.19 7.43
C LYS A 123 -8.11 -11.92 6.67
N LEU A 124 -6.89 -11.40 6.66
CA LEU A 124 -5.74 -12.12 6.09
C LEU A 124 -5.52 -13.47 6.77
N LYS A 125 -5.62 -13.50 8.12
CA LYS A 125 -5.48 -14.74 8.90
C LYS A 125 -6.59 -15.75 8.57
N GLU A 126 -7.85 -15.30 8.47
CA GLU A 126 -8.99 -16.14 8.08
C GLU A 126 -8.80 -16.75 6.68
N LEU A 127 -8.26 -15.97 5.75
CA LEU A 127 -8.01 -16.42 4.37
C LEU A 127 -6.72 -17.24 4.22
N GLY A 128 -5.95 -17.43 5.29
CA GLY A 128 -4.67 -18.13 5.24
C GLY A 128 -3.56 -17.37 4.49
N ILE A 129 -3.73 -16.07 4.26
CA ILE A 129 -2.80 -15.23 3.53
C ILE A 129 -1.76 -14.63 4.48
N LYS A 130 -0.47 -14.80 4.16
CA LYS A 130 0.63 -14.26 4.96
C LYS A 130 0.69 -12.74 4.85
N HIS A 131 0.74 -12.03 5.98
CA HIS A 131 0.97 -10.58 6.00
C HIS A 131 2.46 -10.25 6.15
N LYS A 132 3.06 -9.59 5.17
CA LYS A 132 4.44 -9.10 5.20
C LYS A 132 4.44 -7.58 5.33
N LYS A 133 4.83 -7.08 6.50
CA LYS A 133 4.99 -5.64 6.73
C LYS A 133 6.40 -5.21 6.31
N ILE A 134 6.53 -4.13 5.53
CA ILE A 134 7.85 -3.59 5.18
C ILE A 134 8.56 -3.06 6.42
N ARG A 135 9.89 -3.09 6.41
CA ARG A 135 10.66 -2.49 7.49
C ARG A 135 10.53 -0.97 7.44
N PRO A 136 10.42 -0.29 8.59
CA PRO A 136 10.46 1.17 8.64
C PRO A 136 11.69 1.70 7.88
N PHE A 137 11.55 2.84 7.24
CA PHE A 137 12.61 3.51 6.48
C PHE A 137 13.22 2.69 5.32
N THR A 138 12.47 1.71 4.77
CA THR A 138 12.92 0.89 3.64
C THR A 138 11.95 1.01 2.46
N PRO A 139 11.81 2.19 1.81
CA PRO A 139 10.81 2.43 0.75
C PRO A 139 10.98 1.52 -0.46
N ARG A 140 12.19 1.00 -0.72
CA ARG A 140 12.46 0.09 -1.85
C ARG A 140 11.57 -1.16 -1.89
N HIS A 141 10.99 -1.57 -0.76
CA HIS A 141 10.18 -2.77 -0.69
C HIS A 141 8.79 -2.60 -1.32
N ASN A 142 8.24 -1.38 -1.40
CA ASN A 142 6.95 -1.08 -2.04
C ASN A 142 7.11 -0.41 -3.43
N GLY A 143 8.30 -0.46 -4.00
CA GLY A 143 8.66 0.28 -5.21
C GLY A 143 7.82 -0.04 -6.45
N LYS A 144 7.15 -1.20 -6.52
CA LYS A 144 6.30 -1.55 -7.67
C LYS A 144 4.98 -0.79 -7.63
N VAL A 145 4.33 -0.77 -6.47
CA VAL A 145 3.08 -0.02 -6.28
C VAL A 145 3.33 1.49 -6.29
N GLU A 146 4.43 1.97 -5.69
CA GLU A 146 4.82 3.39 -5.75
C GLU A 146 5.08 3.87 -7.18
N ARG A 147 5.75 3.05 -8.01
CA ARG A 147 5.95 3.34 -9.44
C ARG A 147 4.61 3.40 -10.20
N SER A 148 3.66 2.54 -9.86
CA SER A 148 2.31 2.57 -10.39
C SER A 148 1.61 3.88 -10.04
N HIS A 149 1.67 4.33 -8.79
CA HIS A 149 1.10 5.60 -8.35
C HIS A 149 1.68 6.81 -9.10
N ARG A 150 2.97 6.78 -9.42
CA ARG A 150 3.58 7.83 -10.25
C ARG A 150 2.99 7.85 -11.66
N LYS A 151 2.85 6.68 -12.30
CA LYS A 151 2.20 6.58 -13.60
C LYS A 151 0.75 7.06 -13.57
N ASP A 152 0.01 6.77 -12.49
CA ASP A 152 -1.34 7.26 -12.31
C ASP A 152 -1.39 8.79 -12.25
N ASN A 153 -0.45 9.42 -11.52
CA ASN A 153 -0.37 10.87 -11.47
C ASN A 153 -0.10 11.48 -12.85
N GLU A 154 0.84 10.90 -13.61
CA GLU A 154 1.26 11.41 -14.91
C GLU A 154 0.22 11.19 -16.01
N ARG A 155 -0.47 10.05 -16.02
CA ARG A 155 -1.30 9.62 -17.16
C ARG A 155 -2.80 9.74 -16.89
N PHE A 156 -3.23 9.57 -15.66
CA PHE A 156 -4.65 9.56 -15.31
C PHE A 156 -5.04 10.86 -14.58
N TYR A 157 -4.45 11.13 -13.43
CA TYR A 157 -4.84 12.31 -12.63
C TYR A 157 -4.47 13.64 -13.29
N ALA A 158 -3.43 13.69 -14.13
CA ALA A 158 -3.06 14.90 -14.85
C ALA A 158 -4.13 15.36 -15.87
N THR A 159 -5.03 14.47 -16.32
CA THR A 159 -5.97 14.73 -17.41
C THR A 159 -7.44 14.49 -17.04
N HIS A 160 -7.72 14.02 -15.82
CA HIS A 160 -9.07 13.65 -15.39
C HIS A 160 -9.53 14.52 -14.21
N CYS A 161 -10.82 14.87 -14.22
CA CYS A 161 -11.52 15.50 -13.11
C CYS A 161 -12.72 14.65 -12.73
N PHE A 162 -13.07 14.65 -11.44
CA PHE A 162 -14.15 13.83 -10.88
C PHE A 162 -15.19 14.73 -10.23
N PHE A 163 -16.43 14.63 -10.71
CA PHE A 163 -17.54 15.40 -10.21
C PHE A 163 -18.09 14.85 -8.87
N SER A 164 -18.10 13.52 -8.73
CA SER A 164 -18.57 12.80 -7.55
C SER A 164 -17.65 11.63 -7.20
N PHE A 165 -17.88 10.96 -6.07
CA PHE A 165 -17.18 9.73 -5.71
C PHE A 165 -17.42 8.62 -6.74
N GLU A 166 -18.67 8.44 -7.14
CA GLU A 166 -19.03 7.41 -8.11
C GLU A 166 -18.36 7.64 -9.47
N ASP A 167 -18.28 8.89 -9.91
CA ASP A 167 -17.56 9.26 -11.13
C ASP A 167 -16.07 8.90 -11.04
N CYS A 168 -15.44 9.23 -9.90
CA CYS A 168 -14.04 8.84 -9.65
C CYS A 168 -13.87 7.32 -9.69
N ARG A 169 -14.76 6.57 -9.06
CA ARG A 169 -14.75 5.11 -9.02
C ARG A 169 -14.85 4.48 -10.41
N ILE A 170 -15.79 4.96 -11.21
CA ILE A 170 -16.02 4.47 -12.58
C ILE A 170 -14.82 4.77 -13.47
N GLN A 171 -14.32 6.02 -13.46
CA GLN A 171 -13.19 6.43 -14.29
C GLN A 171 -11.91 5.66 -13.91
N LEU A 172 -11.63 5.50 -12.60
CA LEU A 172 -10.47 4.76 -12.12
C LEU A 172 -10.52 3.28 -12.53
N LYS A 173 -11.69 2.65 -12.42
CA LYS A 173 -11.90 1.26 -12.86
C LYS A 173 -11.66 1.10 -14.36
N ARG A 174 -12.20 2.02 -15.18
CA ARG A 174 -12.00 2.02 -16.65
C ARG A 174 -10.52 2.18 -17.00
N TYR A 175 -9.83 3.14 -16.37
CA TYR A 175 -8.40 3.36 -16.57
C TYR A 175 -7.58 2.10 -16.24
N ASN A 176 -7.86 1.46 -15.10
CA ASN A 176 -7.14 0.25 -14.71
C ASN A 176 -7.33 -0.90 -15.71
N TYR A 177 -8.54 -1.06 -16.22
CA TYR A 177 -8.87 -2.14 -17.16
C TYR A 177 -8.28 -1.91 -18.55
N ARG A 178 -8.33 -0.67 -19.06
CA ARG A 178 -7.99 -0.35 -20.46
C ARG A 178 -6.52 -0.02 -20.67
N ASP A 179 -5.89 0.63 -19.71
CA ASP A 179 -4.59 1.28 -19.89
C ASP A 179 -3.48 0.66 -19.04
N TYR A 180 -3.81 -0.21 -18.12
CA TYR A 180 -2.83 -0.83 -17.23
C TYR A 180 -2.75 -2.36 -17.37
N ASN A 181 -3.85 -3.08 -17.35
CA ASN A 181 -3.94 -4.52 -17.55
C ASN A 181 -4.34 -4.82 -19.00
#